data_f0190d33204a8c86a5c254e8806246f2
#
_entry.id   f0190d33204a8c86a5c254e8806246f2
#
_cell.length_a   1.000
_cell.length_b   1.000
_cell.length_c   1.000
_cell.angle_alpha   90.00
_cell.angle_beta   90.00
_cell.angle_gamma   90.00
#
_symmetry.space_group_name_H-M   'P 1'
#
loop_
_entity.id
_entity.type
_entity.pdbx_description
1 polymer ?
#
loop_
_entity_poly.entity_id
_entity_poly.type
_entity_poly.pdbx_seq_one_letter_code
_entity_poly.pdbx_strand_id
1 'polypeptide(L)'
;VIRKKGERERKDRRWAISAEDLIPYAKKKLKVLSCGAKDGVEKGNMIIPNHSSALSIATDKNIFPTVDVDYTIAVSYLRREAIVLPQDVVRGIVTLTYKGHTIGFAKNLGNRANNLYPHEWRIKSGHIPDKLACFQPRYLSHHRQQ
;
A
#
# COMPACT_ATOMS: atom_id res chain seq x y z
N VAL A 1 9.23 -5.54 -4.72
CA VAL A 1 10.49 -5.80 -4.01
C VAL A 1 11.52 -4.83 -4.55
N ILE A 2 11.99 -3.88 -3.73
CA ILE A 2 13.10 -3.01 -4.08
C ILE A 2 14.35 -3.87 -3.89
N ARG A 3 14.84 -4.49 -4.96
CA ARG A 3 16.08 -5.30 -4.91
C ARG A 3 17.28 -4.37 -4.74
N LYS A 4 18.02 -4.52 -3.66
CA LYS A 4 19.41 -4.06 -3.59
C LYS A 4 20.24 -4.92 -4.54
N LYS A 5 20.93 -4.27 -5.49
CA LYS A 5 21.86 -4.89 -6.44
C LYS A 5 22.94 -5.66 -5.63
N GLY A 6 22.83 -7.01 -5.60
CA GLY A 6 23.87 -7.86 -4.97
C GLY A 6 23.39 -9.01 -4.08
N GLU A 7 22.10 -9.20 -3.82
CA GLU A 7 21.64 -10.36 -3.04
C GLU A 7 21.50 -11.60 -3.92
N ARG A 8 22.33 -12.61 -3.62
CA ARG A 8 22.27 -13.94 -4.25
C ARG A 8 20.97 -14.62 -3.81
N GLU A 9 20.15 -14.99 -4.80
CA GLU A 9 18.95 -15.80 -4.64
C GLU A 9 19.23 -17.08 -3.85
N ARG A 10 18.61 -17.26 -2.69
CA ARG A 10 18.36 -18.58 -2.15
C ARG A 10 17.23 -19.21 -2.96
N LYS A 11 17.59 -20.20 -3.77
CA LYS A 11 16.65 -21.11 -4.43
C LYS A 11 15.90 -21.93 -3.37
N ASP A 12 14.83 -21.38 -2.82
CA ASP A 12 13.85 -22.16 -2.10
C ASP A 12 12.97 -22.85 -3.15
N ARG A 13 13.25 -24.14 -3.39
CA ARG A 13 12.47 -24.99 -4.28
C ARG A 13 11.14 -25.35 -3.63
N ARG A 14 10.25 -24.40 -3.53
CA ARG A 14 8.82 -24.67 -3.34
C ARG A 14 8.13 -24.53 -4.69
N TRP A 15 7.26 -25.44 -4.99
CA TRP A 15 6.47 -25.65 -6.20
C TRP A 15 5.55 -24.47 -6.60
N ALA A 16 5.92 -23.24 -6.31
CA ALA A 16 5.27 -22.07 -6.83
C ALA A 16 6.03 -21.67 -8.09
N ILE A 17 5.42 -21.88 -9.25
CA ILE A 17 5.84 -21.26 -10.50
C ILE A 17 5.89 -19.75 -10.20
N SER A 18 7.08 -19.16 -10.24
CA SER A 18 7.21 -17.73 -9.96
C SER A 18 6.41 -16.95 -11.01
N ALA A 19 5.83 -15.82 -10.62
CA ALA A 19 5.15 -14.98 -11.62
C ALA A 19 6.12 -14.59 -12.76
N GLU A 20 7.41 -14.54 -12.48
CA GLU A 20 8.47 -14.29 -13.47
C GLU A 20 8.55 -15.36 -14.55
N ASP A 21 8.33 -16.63 -14.20
CA ASP A 21 8.33 -17.75 -15.17
C ASP A 21 7.02 -17.81 -15.95
N LEU A 22 5.90 -17.43 -15.34
CA LEU A 22 4.57 -17.44 -15.95
C LEU A 22 4.37 -16.28 -16.95
N ILE A 23 4.95 -15.12 -16.69
CA ILE A 23 4.77 -13.92 -17.52
C ILE A 23 5.17 -14.14 -18.98
N PRO A 24 6.36 -14.71 -19.32
CA PRO A 24 6.75 -14.95 -20.70
C PRO A 24 5.80 -15.91 -21.41
N TYR A 25 5.30 -16.92 -20.72
CA TYR A 25 4.33 -17.87 -21.27
C TYR A 25 2.97 -17.23 -21.50
N ALA A 26 2.46 -16.47 -20.53
CA ALA A 26 1.20 -15.77 -20.63
C ALA A 26 1.20 -14.73 -21.76
N LYS A 27 2.29 -13.98 -21.95
CA LYS A 27 2.44 -12.99 -23.03
C LYS A 27 2.35 -13.60 -24.43
N LYS A 28 2.71 -14.89 -24.59
CA LYS A 28 2.60 -15.59 -25.89
C LYS A 28 1.17 -15.96 -26.24
N LYS A 29 0.29 -16.14 -25.27
CA LYS A 29 -1.07 -16.65 -25.43
C LYS A 29 -2.15 -15.61 -25.15
N LEU A 30 -1.85 -14.60 -24.34
CA LEU A 30 -2.80 -13.64 -23.82
C LEU A 30 -2.28 -12.20 -24.01
N LYS A 31 -3.21 -11.25 -24.17
CA LYS A 31 -2.90 -9.83 -24.06
C LYS A 31 -2.80 -9.45 -22.58
N VAL A 32 -1.60 -9.53 -22.03
CA VAL A 32 -1.36 -9.16 -20.63
C VAL A 32 -1.32 -7.63 -20.51
N LEU A 33 -2.30 -7.06 -19.82
CA LEU A 33 -2.40 -5.61 -19.57
C LEU A 33 -1.57 -5.17 -18.37
N SER A 34 -1.55 -5.96 -17.30
CA SER A 34 -0.75 -5.71 -16.10
C SER A 34 -0.44 -7.02 -15.41
N CYS A 35 0.71 -7.09 -14.75
CA CYS A 35 1.11 -8.26 -13.98
C CYS A 35 2.00 -7.86 -12.82
N GLY A 36 1.69 -8.38 -11.61
CA GLY A 36 2.46 -8.13 -10.40
C GLY A 36 2.31 -6.71 -9.83
N ALA A 37 2.97 -6.46 -8.71
CA ALA A 37 3.09 -5.14 -8.14
C ALA A 37 4.27 -4.40 -8.79
N LYS A 38 4.05 -3.14 -9.18
CA LYS A 38 5.13 -2.27 -9.66
C LYS A 38 5.91 -1.74 -8.46
N ASP A 39 7.23 -1.83 -8.47
CA ASP A 39 8.07 -1.45 -7.33
C ASP A 39 8.07 0.06 -7.08
N GLY A 40 8.35 0.86 -8.08
CA GLY A 40 8.41 2.32 -7.96
C GLY A 40 8.98 2.98 -9.21
N VAL A 41 9.05 4.29 -9.16
CA VAL A 41 9.61 5.13 -10.22
C VAL A 41 10.83 5.86 -9.67
N GLU A 42 11.95 5.75 -10.35
CA GLU A 42 13.14 6.54 -10.06
C GLU A 42 12.92 8.00 -10.49
N LYS A 43 13.10 8.91 -9.55
CA LYS A 43 13.05 10.36 -9.82
C LYS A 43 14.28 11.02 -9.21
N GLY A 44 15.30 11.27 -10.04
CA GLY A 44 16.60 11.71 -9.55
C GLY A 44 17.25 10.64 -8.66
N ASN A 45 17.75 11.03 -7.50
CA ASN A 45 18.37 10.10 -6.55
C ASN A 45 17.35 9.44 -5.59
N MET A 46 16.06 9.55 -5.86
CA MET A 46 15.00 9.03 -4.99
C MET A 46 14.12 8.05 -5.74
N ILE A 47 13.81 6.93 -5.10
CA ILE A 47 12.80 5.99 -5.58
C ILE A 47 11.47 6.37 -4.93
N ILE A 48 10.48 6.73 -5.75
CA ILE A 48 9.10 6.93 -5.30
C ILE A 48 8.39 5.59 -5.43
N PRO A 49 7.99 4.94 -4.32
CA PRO A 49 7.35 3.64 -4.37
C PRO A 49 5.98 3.75 -5.04
N ASN A 50 5.62 2.73 -5.82
CA ASN A 50 4.29 2.65 -6.40
C ASN A 50 3.29 2.23 -5.32
N HIS A 51 2.07 2.73 -5.39
CA HIS A 51 1.02 2.42 -4.42
C HIS A 51 0.70 0.91 -4.35
N SER A 52 0.82 0.19 -5.46
CA SER A 52 0.62 -1.26 -5.50
C SER A 52 1.61 -2.01 -4.60
N SER A 53 2.83 -1.50 -4.40
CA SER A 53 3.79 -2.12 -3.48
C SER A 53 3.39 -1.93 -2.01
N ALA A 54 2.71 -0.84 -1.65
CA ALA A 54 2.19 -0.67 -0.28
C ALA A 54 1.17 -1.74 0.11
N LEU A 55 0.36 -2.19 -0.85
CA LEU A 55 -0.70 -3.17 -0.64
C LEU A 55 -0.24 -4.62 -0.89
N SER A 56 0.97 -4.80 -1.42
CA SER A 56 1.52 -6.13 -1.70
C SER A 56 1.96 -6.84 -0.43
N ILE A 57 1.60 -8.12 -0.30
CA ILE A 57 2.11 -8.98 0.77
C ILE A 57 3.59 -9.35 0.59
N ALA A 58 4.13 -9.20 -0.63
CA ALA A 58 5.52 -9.50 -0.95
C ALA A 58 6.47 -8.34 -0.63
N THR A 59 5.95 -7.14 -0.33
CA THR A 59 6.77 -5.98 0.03
C THR A 59 7.16 -6.06 1.50
N ASP A 60 8.45 -5.89 1.79
CA ASP A 60 8.91 -5.74 3.17
C ASP A 60 8.33 -4.44 3.75
N LYS A 61 7.56 -4.57 4.82
CA LYS A 61 6.90 -3.44 5.49
C LYS A 61 7.89 -2.52 6.22
N ASN A 62 9.13 -2.97 6.43
CA ASN A 62 10.16 -2.23 7.16
C ASN A 62 11.06 -1.37 6.25
N ILE A 63 10.80 -1.32 4.94
CA ILE A 63 11.61 -0.51 4.00
C ILE A 63 11.53 0.98 4.32
N PHE A 64 10.35 1.45 4.74
CA PHE A 64 10.11 2.84 5.10
C PHE A 64 9.58 2.94 6.53
N PRO A 65 9.87 4.04 7.25
CA PRO A 65 9.27 4.30 8.54
C PRO A 65 7.74 4.24 8.46
N THR A 66 7.12 3.60 9.44
CA THR A 66 5.66 3.40 9.48
C THR A 66 5.04 4.39 10.46
N VAL A 67 3.95 5.01 10.05
CA VAL A 67 3.18 5.96 10.85
C VAL A 67 1.73 5.51 10.88
N ASP A 68 1.22 5.19 12.08
CA ASP A 68 -0.20 4.91 12.24
C ASP A 68 -0.98 6.22 12.37
N VAL A 69 -2.00 6.38 11.55
CA VAL A 69 -2.79 7.61 11.48
C VAL A 69 -4.22 7.37 11.97
N ASP A 70 -4.85 8.43 12.43
CA ASP A 70 -6.24 8.40 12.82
C ASP A 70 -7.21 8.31 11.61
N TYR A 71 -8.50 8.16 11.91
CA TYR A 71 -9.53 8.06 10.88
C TYR A 71 -9.58 9.29 9.97
N THR A 72 -9.46 10.48 10.55
CA THR A 72 -9.56 11.75 9.81
C THR A 72 -8.42 11.89 8.80
N ILE A 73 -7.19 11.63 9.24
CA ILE A 73 -6.01 11.65 8.36
C ILE A 73 -6.09 10.55 7.30
N ALA A 74 -6.54 9.34 7.68
CA ALA A 74 -6.71 8.24 6.75
C ALA A 74 -7.72 8.57 5.64
N VAL A 75 -8.86 9.18 5.99
CA VAL A 75 -9.86 9.61 5.00
C VAL A 75 -9.31 10.72 4.11
N SER A 76 -8.67 11.75 4.67
CA SER A 76 -8.03 12.82 3.90
C SER A 76 -6.97 12.26 2.95
N TYR A 77 -6.20 11.25 3.39
CA TYR A 77 -5.25 10.54 2.53
C TYR A 77 -5.94 9.87 1.35
N LEU A 78 -7.02 9.09 1.58
CA LEU A 78 -7.76 8.38 0.53
C LEU A 78 -8.51 9.35 -0.41
N ARG A 79 -8.84 10.56 0.04
CA ARG A 79 -9.39 11.62 -0.78
C ARG A 79 -8.33 12.41 -1.56
N ARG A 80 -7.07 12.11 -1.28
CA ARG A 80 -5.91 12.80 -1.84
C ARG A 80 -5.82 14.28 -1.45
N GLU A 81 -6.31 14.58 -0.28
CA GLU A 81 -6.16 15.89 0.35
C GLU A 81 -4.78 16.07 0.98
N ALA A 82 -4.43 17.29 1.32
CA ALA A 82 -3.21 17.57 2.08
C ALA A 82 -3.33 16.96 3.48
N ILE A 83 -2.26 16.31 3.93
CA ILE A 83 -2.18 15.72 5.26
C ILE A 83 -1.01 16.35 6.03
N VAL A 84 -1.19 16.45 7.33
CA VAL A 84 -0.15 16.85 8.26
C VAL A 84 0.15 15.66 9.15
N LEU A 85 1.42 15.30 9.24
CA LEU A 85 1.89 14.23 10.11
C LEU A 85 2.47 14.82 11.41
N PRO A 86 2.54 14.04 12.49
CA PRO A 86 3.21 14.46 13.72
C PRO A 86 4.64 14.93 13.46
N GLN A 87 5.13 15.87 14.27
CA GLN A 87 6.45 16.51 14.05
C GLN A 87 7.64 15.56 14.30
N ASP A 88 7.44 14.51 15.07
CA ASP A 88 8.40 13.47 15.38
C ASP A 88 8.64 12.49 14.22
N VAL A 89 7.79 12.54 13.19
CA VAL A 89 7.90 11.69 12.02
C VAL A 89 9.08 12.10 11.14
N VAL A 90 9.93 11.14 10.80
CA VAL A 90 11.11 11.36 9.95
C VAL A 90 10.71 11.93 8.59
N ARG A 91 11.52 12.89 8.09
CA ARG A 91 11.34 13.43 6.73
C ARG A 91 11.69 12.39 5.67
N GLY A 92 10.95 12.38 4.57
CA GLY A 92 11.15 11.44 3.48
C GLY A 92 9.90 10.60 3.19
N ILE A 93 10.10 9.46 2.53
CA ILE A 93 9.00 8.53 2.28
C ILE A 93 8.65 7.79 3.56
N VAL A 94 7.38 7.76 3.88
CA VAL A 94 6.81 7.05 5.03
C VAL A 94 5.65 6.17 4.58
N THR A 95 5.49 5.04 5.27
CA THR A 95 4.34 4.14 5.11
C THR A 95 3.24 4.59 6.06
N LEU A 96 2.06 4.86 5.53
CA LEU A 96 0.89 5.17 6.35
C LEU A 96 0.12 3.89 6.66
N THR A 97 -0.23 3.72 7.93
CA THR A 97 -1.11 2.65 8.40
C THR A 97 -2.32 3.22 9.12
N TYR A 98 -3.41 2.50 9.07
CA TYR A 98 -4.60 2.77 9.86
C TYR A 98 -5.03 1.48 10.55
N LYS A 99 -5.08 1.48 11.87
CA LYS A 99 -5.35 0.29 12.70
C LYS A 99 -4.44 -0.90 12.33
N GLY A 100 -3.16 -0.64 12.09
CA GLY A 100 -2.16 -1.64 11.72
C GLY A 100 -2.20 -2.12 10.27
N HIS A 101 -3.13 -1.62 9.44
CA HIS A 101 -3.22 -1.96 8.02
C HIS A 101 -2.59 -0.87 7.16
N THR A 102 -1.70 -1.25 6.26
CA THR A 102 -1.06 -0.31 5.34
C THR A 102 -2.10 0.26 4.37
N ILE A 103 -2.18 1.59 4.31
CA ILE A 103 -3.07 2.32 3.38
C ILE A 103 -2.31 2.97 2.23
N GLY A 104 -1.00 3.14 2.34
CA GLY A 104 -0.17 3.64 1.24
C GLY A 104 1.08 4.37 1.72
N PHE A 105 1.63 5.21 0.84
CA PHE A 105 2.83 6.00 1.10
C PHE A 105 2.55 7.49 1.04
N ALA A 106 3.30 8.24 1.85
CA ALA A 106 3.35 9.68 1.77
C ALA A 106 4.80 10.17 1.81
N LYS A 107 5.08 11.36 1.29
CA LYS A 107 6.38 12.01 1.44
C LYS A 107 6.27 13.12 2.47
N ASN A 108 6.83 12.88 3.65
CA ASN A 108 6.88 13.87 4.72
C ASN A 108 7.92 14.96 4.42
N LEU A 109 7.50 16.21 4.41
CA LEU A 109 8.37 17.38 4.24
C LEU A 109 8.65 18.10 5.57
N GLY A 110 8.02 17.65 6.66
CA GLY A 110 8.11 18.22 8.00
C GLY A 110 6.87 19.05 8.34
N ASN A 111 6.58 20.11 7.61
CA ASN A 111 5.41 20.96 7.81
C ASN A 111 4.13 20.44 7.15
N ARG A 112 4.28 19.59 6.17
CA ARG A 112 3.19 18.91 5.44
C ARG A 112 3.70 17.61 4.85
N ALA A 113 2.80 16.71 4.47
CA ALA A 113 3.14 15.52 3.72
C ALA A 113 2.49 15.53 2.34
N ASN A 114 3.27 15.23 1.31
CA ASN A 114 2.76 15.03 -0.03
C ASN A 114 2.09 13.66 -0.09
N ASN A 115 0.85 13.67 -0.49
CA ASN A 115 0.03 12.49 -0.64
C ASN A 115 0.39 11.74 -1.93
N LEU A 116 0.87 10.49 -1.82
CA LEU A 116 1.25 9.65 -2.94
C LEU A 116 0.13 8.68 -3.38
N TYR A 117 -1.09 8.84 -2.85
CA TYR A 117 -2.23 8.04 -3.25
C TYR A 117 -2.58 8.26 -4.74
N PRO A 118 -2.91 7.20 -5.51
CA PRO A 118 -3.25 7.35 -6.92
C PRO A 118 -4.47 8.24 -7.13
N HIS A 119 -4.38 9.14 -8.10
CA HIS A 119 -5.45 10.10 -8.37
C HIS A 119 -6.75 9.41 -8.81
N GLU A 120 -6.61 8.33 -9.57
CA GLU A 120 -7.72 7.56 -10.14
C GLU A 120 -8.54 6.85 -9.06
N TRP A 121 -7.91 6.51 -7.92
CA TRP A 121 -8.52 5.73 -6.84
C TRP A 121 -9.08 6.61 -5.71
N ARG A 122 -8.91 7.91 -5.81
CA ARG A 122 -9.38 8.82 -4.76
C ARG A 122 -10.87 8.71 -4.52
N ILE A 123 -11.27 8.79 -3.27
CA ILE A 123 -12.68 8.89 -2.88
C ILE A 123 -13.22 10.24 -3.34
N LYS A 124 -14.25 10.23 -4.19
CA LYS A 124 -14.89 11.43 -4.73
C LYS A 124 -16.16 11.83 -3.98
N SER A 125 -16.73 10.91 -3.19
CA SER A 125 -17.94 11.17 -2.42
C SER A 125 -17.70 12.26 -1.37
N GLY A 126 -18.60 13.24 -1.30
CA GLY A 126 -18.60 14.25 -0.24
C GLY A 126 -19.15 13.72 1.08
N HIS A 127 -19.93 12.63 1.03
CA HIS A 127 -20.51 12.02 2.23
C HIS A 127 -19.66 10.85 2.69
N ILE A 128 -18.87 11.07 3.72
CA ILE A 128 -18.10 10.04 4.42
C ILE A 128 -18.64 9.98 5.85
N PRO A 129 -18.99 8.81 6.37
CA PRO A 129 -19.45 8.69 7.75
C PRO A 129 -18.39 9.23 8.72
N ASP A 130 -18.79 10.08 9.66
CA ASP A 130 -17.90 10.64 10.68
C ASP A 130 -17.35 9.57 11.62
N LYS A 131 -18.04 8.45 11.73
CA LYS A 131 -17.60 7.27 12.47
C LYS A 131 -17.66 6.06 11.56
N LEU A 132 -16.64 5.20 11.67
CA LEU A 132 -16.74 3.84 11.18
C LEU A 132 -18.03 3.23 11.69
N ALA A 133 -19.01 3.02 10.80
CA ALA A 133 -20.05 2.05 11.06
C ALA A 133 -19.30 0.76 11.38
N CYS A 134 -19.38 0.33 12.63
CA CYS A 134 -18.76 -0.90 13.07
C CYS A 134 -19.29 -1.97 12.14
N PHE A 135 -18.44 -2.51 11.29
CA PHE A 135 -18.79 -3.65 10.46
C PHE A 135 -18.95 -4.82 11.43
N GLN A 136 -20.13 -4.94 12.01
CA GLN A 136 -20.51 -6.15 12.72
C GLN A 136 -20.71 -7.23 11.66
N PRO A 137 -19.87 -8.25 11.63
CA PRO A 137 -20.13 -9.38 10.75
C PRO A 137 -21.47 -10.00 11.20
N ARG A 138 -22.49 -9.91 10.35
CA ARG A 138 -23.84 -10.50 10.58
C ARG A 138 -23.82 -12.03 10.65
N TYR A 139 -22.66 -12.62 10.87
CA TYR A 139 -22.47 -14.08 10.78
C TYR A 139 -22.49 -14.84 12.10
N LEU A 140 -22.83 -14.20 13.24
CA LEU A 140 -22.82 -14.91 14.54
C LEU A 140 -24.16 -14.91 15.29
N SER A 141 -25.30 -14.70 14.62
CA SER A 141 -26.59 -14.72 15.31
C SER A 141 -27.50 -15.94 14.99
N HIS A 142 -26.98 -17.00 14.43
CA HIS A 142 -27.83 -18.19 14.14
C HIS A 142 -27.20 -19.50 14.62
N HIS A 143 -26.76 -19.59 15.86
CA HIS A 143 -26.67 -20.91 16.54
C HIS A 143 -26.56 -20.70 18.04
N ARG A 144 -27.69 -20.44 18.68
CA ARG A 144 -27.93 -20.90 20.05
C ARG A 144 -29.42 -20.75 20.42
N GLN A 145 -30.21 -21.73 19.96
CA GLN A 145 -31.44 -22.17 20.69
C GLN A 145 -31.74 -23.58 20.20
N GLN A 146 -31.22 -24.55 20.86
CA GLN A 146 -31.94 -25.80 21.27
C GLN A 146 -31.18 -26.39 22.45
#